data_b46aace78e42717d284d074048c90f44
#
_entry.id   b46aace78e42717d284d074048c90f44
#
_cell.length_a   1.000
_cell.length_b   1.000
_cell.length_c   1.000
_cell.angle_alpha   90.00
_cell.angle_beta   90.00
_cell.angle_gamma   90.00
#
_symmetry.space_group_name_H-M   'P 1'
#
loop_
_entity.id
_entity.type
_entity.pdbx_description
1 polymer ?
#
loop_
_entity_poly.entity_id
_entity_poly.type
_entity_poly.pdbx_seq_one_letter_code
_entity_poly.pdbx_strand_id
1 'polypeptide(L)'
;MNKKNNLIKDFDGWNEFKKKLEKLESPLFDSKTGRYTFKEGQIWFCSIGVNLGNEICGKNKDYERPVLIIKKNKRYYTCLPLTSQKPSNMDFYHDISYQYFDKNKNSVINISSFVILSNPLSLDVVRLSRKVKRLPDNELKIIRLKLSNYIQGLKP
;
A
#
# COMPACT_ATOMS: atom_id res chain seq x y z
N MET A 1 28.79 16.13 -6.36
CA MET A 1 28.49 14.88 -7.09
C MET A 1 27.84 13.89 -6.12
N ASN A 2 26.51 13.78 -6.16
CA ASN A 2 25.79 12.81 -5.33
C ASN A 2 25.96 11.41 -5.92
N LYS A 3 26.75 10.57 -5.26
CA LYS A 3 26.73 9.13 -5.49
C LYS A 3 25.35 8.60 -5.12
N LYS A 4 24.42 8.52 -6.08
CA LYS A 4 23.27 7.64 -5.96
C LYS A 4 23.85 6.24 -5.76
N ASN A 5 23.76 5.68 -4.56
CA ASN A 5 23.90 4.24 -4.36
C ASN A 5 22.82 3.60 -5.22
N ASN A 6 23.21 3.17 -6.43
CA ASN A 6 22.40 2.28 -7.25
C ASN A 6 22.39 0.92 -6.52
N LEU A 7 21.52 0.79 -5.52
CA LEU A 7 21.15 -0.54 -5.04
C LEU A 7 20.58 -1.26 -6.26
N ILE A 8 21.31 -2.29 -6.69
CA ILE A 8 20.84 -3.19 -7.77
C ILE A 8 19.49 -3.74 -7.31
N LYS A 9 18.45 -3.46 -8.10
CA LYS A 9 17.10 -3.95 -7.82
C LYS A 9 17.07 -5.46 -8.02
N ASP A 10 16.59 -6.20 -7.03
CA ASP A 10 16.49 -7.65 -7.04
C ASP A 10 15.26 -8.13 -7.83
N PHE A 11 15.32 -8.04 -9.15
CA PHE A 11 14.24 -8.50 -10.03
C PHE A 11 14.09 -10.03 -10.02
N ASP A 12 15.19 -10.77 -9.91
CA ASP A 12 15.17 -12.24 -9.92
C ASP A 12 14.52 -12.77 -8.64
N GLY A 13 14.92 -12.27 -7.48
CA GLY A 13 14.28 -12.61 -6.21
C GLY A 13 12.81 -12.26 -6.19
N TRP A 14 12.42 -11.10 -6.77
CA TRP A 14 11.02 -10.74 -6.92
C TRP A 14 10.27 -11.70 -7.85
N ASN A 15 10.87 -12.17 -8.94
CA ASN A 15 10.25 -13.15 -9.81
C ASN A 15 9.99 -14.47 -9.09
N GLU A 16 10.96 -14.96 -8.33
CA GLU A 16 10.78 -16.16 -7.53
C GLU A 16 9.71 -15.99 -6.43
N PHE A 17 9.66 -14.83 -5.82
CA PHE A 17 8.62 -14.51 -4.82
C PHE A 17 7.22 -14.49 -5.45
N LYS A 18 7.05 -13.91 -6.64
CA LYS A 18 5.78 -13.93 -7.38
C LYS A 18 5.31 -15.36 -7.69
N LYS A 19 6.21 -16.24 -8.10
CA LYS A 19 5.88 -17.66 -8.35
C LYS A 19 5.36 -18.36 -7.09
N LYS A 20 5.84 -17.96 -5.90
CA LYS A 20 5.32 -18.47 -4.62
C LYS A 20 3.94 -17.90 -4.34
N LEU A 21 3.74 -16.59 -4.50
CA LEU A 21 2.44 -15.94 -4.30
C LEU A 21 1.36 -16.54 -5.20
N GLU A 22 1.67 -16.84 -6.47
CA GLU A 22 0.72 -17.40 -7.44
C GLU A 22 0.14 -18.74 -6.98
N LYS A 23 0.90 -19.53 -6.22
CA LYS A 23 0.47 -20.83 -5.69
C LYS A 23 -0.33 -20.73 -4.40
N LEU A 24 -0.45 -19.54 -3.81
CA LEU A 24 -1.15 -19.37 -2.54
C LEU A 24 -2.62 -19.07 -2.75
N GLU A 25 -3.46 -19.73 -1.96
CA GLU A 25 -4.82 -19.25 -1.71
C GLU A 25 -4.75 -18.12 -0.68
N SER A 26 -5.50 -17.03 -0.93
CA SER A 26 -5.52 -15.92 0.02
C SER A 26 -6.23 -16.34 1.31
N PRO A 27 -5.60 -16.18 2.48
CA PRO A 27 -6.24 -16.44 3.77
C PRO A 27 -7.42 -15.50 4.06
N LEU A 28 -7.59 -14.48 3.23
CA LEU A 28 -8.69 -13.53 3.34
C LEU A 28 -9.96 -13.99 2.61
N PHE A 29 -9.93 -15.15 1.96
CA PHE A 29 -11.12 -15.75 1.36
C PHE A 29 -11.93 -16.52 2.43
N ASP A 30 -13.18 -16.12 2.61
CA ASP A 30 -14.12 -16.81 3.46
C ASP A 30 -14.96 -17.78 2.62
N SER A 31 -14.67 -19.06 2.74
CA SER A 31 -15.35 -20.13 1.99
C SER A 31 -16.84 -20.28 2.34
N LYS A 32 -17.25 -19.87 3.54
CA LYS A 32 -18.65 -19.94 3.97
C LYS A 32 -19.51 -18.90 3.25
N THR A 33 -18.95 -17.70 3.03
CA THR A 33 -19.66 -16.61 2.36
C THR A 33 -19.28 -16.43 0.90
N GLY A 34 -18.23 -17.10 0.41
CA GLY A 34 -17.69 -16.93 -0.93
C GLY A 34 -17.08 -15.54 -1.16
N ARG A 35 -16.67 -14.84 -0.11
CA ARG A 35 -16.23 -13.44 -0.17
C ARG A 35 -14.87 -13.24 0.46
N TYR A 36 -14.17 -12.23 -0.01
CA TYR A 36 -12.93 -11.76 0.62
C TYR A 36 -13.23 -10.78 1.75
N THR A 37 -12.52 -10.91 2.87
CA THR A 37 -12.81 -10.19 4.13
C THR A 37 -12.17 -8.80 4.24
N PHE A 38 -11.22 -8.45 3.35
CA PHE A 38 -10.63 -7.11 3.36
C PHE A 38 -11.66 -6.03 2.95
N LYS A 39 -11.45 -4.78 3.40
CA LYS A 39 -12.41 -3.69 3.21
C LYS A 39 -11.71 -2.40 2.76
N GLU A 40 -12.47 -1.53 2.09
CA GLU A 40 -12.05 -0.17 1.73
C GLU A 40 -11.71 0.65 3.00
N GLY A 41 -10.75 1.55 2.89
CA GLY A 41 -10.23 2.35 4.00
C GLY A 41 -9.26 1.63 4.93
N GLN A 42 -9.01 0.33 4.72
CA GLN A 42 -8.00 -0.39 5.47
C GLN A 42 -6.61 -0.13 4.93
N ILE A 43 -5.64 -0.02 5.84
CA ILE A 43 -4.21 -0.01 5.54
C ILE A 43 -3.68 -1.42 5.77
N TRP A 44 -2.98 -1.95 4.77
CA TRP A 44 -2.37 -3.28 4.76
C TRP A 44 -0.92 -3.20 4.33
N PHE A 45 -0.07 -4.09 4.83
CA PHE A 45 1.18 -4.40 4.16
C PHE A 45 0.88 -5.24 2.92
N CYS A 46 1.54 -4.88 1.82
CA CYS A 46 1.30 -5.45 0.52
C CYS A 46 2.63 -5.66 -0.22
N SER A 47 2.85 -6.85 -0.75
CA SER A 47 4.01 -7.17 -1.60
C SER A 47 3.84 -6.52 -2.97
N ILE A 48 4.25 -5.26 -3.09
CA ILE A 48 4.16 -4.50 -4.34
C ILE A 48 5.30 -4.78 -5.31
N GLY A 49 6.39 -5.35 -4.80
CA GLY A 49 7.48 -5.85 -5.62
C GLY A 49 8.59 -4.87 -5.92
N VAL A 50 9.38 -5.25 -6.92
CA VAL A 50 10.45 -4.43 -7.50
C VAL A 50 9.99 -3.96 -8.87
N ASN A 51 10.02 -2.64 -9.09
CA ASN A 51 9.50 -1.98 -10.29
C ASN A 51 10.59 -1.14 -10.97
N LEU A 52 10.33 -0.68 -12.19
CA LEU A 52 11.31 0.02 -13.02
C LEU A 52 11.52 1.48 -12.59
N GLY A 53 12.69 2.01 -12.88
CA GLY A 53 13.00 3.43 -12.74
C GLY A 53 12.61 4.02 -11.40
N ASN A 54 11.76 5.03 -11.41
CA ASN A 54 11.26 5.74 -10.23
C ASN A 54 9.91 5.20 -9.72
N GLU A 55 9.39 4.12 -10.30
CA GLU A 55 8.20 3.48 -9.78
C GLU A 55 8.41 3.02 -8.34
N ILE A 56 7.31 3.05 -7.58
CA ILE A 56 7.38 2.71 -6.18
C ILE A 56 7.67 1.21 -6.00
N CYS A 57 8.65 0.90 -5.17
CA CYS A 57 9.03 -0.47 -4.85
C CYS A 57 8.66 -0.82 -3.41
N GLY A 58 8.48 -2.11 -3.17
CA GLY A 58 8.44 -2.67 -1.83
C GLY A 58 9.81 -2.58 -1.14
N LYS A 59 9.80 -2.79 0.15
CA LYS A 59 10.99 -2.87 1.00
C LYS A 59 11.06 -4.27 1.61
N ASN A 60 12.14 -4.55 2.33
CA ASN A 60 12.41 -5.84 3.00
C ASN A 60 12.45 -7.05 2.05
N LYS A 61 12.62 -8.23 2.62
CA LYS A 61 12.71 -9.53 1.91
C LYS A 61 11.38 -9.99 1.27
N ASP A 62 10.25 -9.42 1.71
CA ASP A 62 8.92 -9.77 1.23
C ASP A 62 8.39 -8.70 0.24
N TYR A 63 9.25 -7.76 -0.16
CA TYR A 63 8.97 -6.68 -1.11
C TYR A 63 7.73 -5.88 -0.75
N GLU A 64 7.51 -5.65 0.55
CA GLU A 64 6.29 -5.06 1.10
C GLU A 64 6.36 -3.54 1.22
N ARG A 65 5.18 -2.94 1.13
CA ARG A 65 4.92 -1.56 1.50
C ARG A 65 3.51 -1.43 2.07
N PRO A 66 3.28 -0.54 3.04
CA PRO A 66 1.92 -0.25 3.45
C PRO A 66 1.16 0.43 2.30
N VAL A 67 -0.08 -0.01 2.10
CA VAL A 67 -1.01 0.54 1.10
C VAL A 67 -2.38 0.79 1.73
N LEU A 68 -3.05 1.84 1.27
CA LEU A 68 -4.43 2.15 1.63
C LEU A 68 -5.38 1.60 0.56
N ILE A 69 -6.32 0.76 0.95
CA ILE A 69 -7.35 0.23 0.04
C ILE A 69 -8.36 1.33 -0.28
N ILE A 70 -8.40 1.77 -1.52
CA ILE A 70 -9.30 2.82 -2.01
C ILE A 70 -10.60 2.24 -2.53
N LYS A 71 -10.51 1.16 -3.31
CA LYS A 71 -11.66 0.46 -3.87
C LYS A 71 -11.45 -1.04 -3.85
N LYS A 72 -12.49 -1.76 -3.43
CA LYS A 72 -12.54 -3.23 -3.48
C LYS A 72 -13.36 -3.67 -4.67
N ASN A 73 -12.85 -4.62 -5.43
CA ASN A 73 -13.55 -5.27 -6.54
C ASN A 73 -13.35 -6.79 -6.46
N LYS A 74 -14.19 -7.47 -5.69
CA LYS A 74 -14.07 -8.91 -5.44
C LYS A 74 -12.66 -9.28 -4.95
N ARG A 75 -11.88 -9.96 -5.79
CA ARG A 75 -10.50 -10.39 -5.54
C ARG A 75 -9.47 -9.27 -5.73
N TYR A 76 -9.77 -8.29 -6.59
CA TYR A 76 -8.87 -7.16 -6.84
C TYR A 76 -9.18 -5.98 -5.93
N TYR A 77 -8.22 -5.10 -5.80
CA TYR A 77 -8.40 -3.81 -5.14
C TYR A 77 -7.53 -2.74 -5.79
N THR A 78 -8.04 -1.53 -5.79
CA THR A 78 -7.24 -0.34 -6.08
C THR A 78 -6.73 0.23 -4.77
N CYS A 79 -5.44 0.52 -4.70
CA CYS A 79 -4.81 1.06 -3.51
C CYS A 79 -3.84 2.18 -3.82
N LEU A 80 -3.51 2.95 -2.79
CA LEU A 80 -2.47 3.98 -2.80
C LEU A 80 -1.35 3.57 -1.85
N PRO A 81 -0.09 3.57 -2.29
CA PRO A 81 1.05 3.30 -1.42
C PRO A 81 1.24 4.41 -0.38
N LEU A 82 1.81 4.04 0.76
CA LEU A 82 2.20 4.97 1.80
C LEU A 82 3.73 5.10 1.89
N THR A 83 4.18 6.27 2.35
CA THR A 83 5.59 6.51 2.70
C THR A 83 5.68 7.23 4.03
N SER A 84 6.72 6.92 4.81
CA SER A 84 7.07 7.66 6.03
C SER A 84 7.97 8.86 5.76
N GLN A 85 8.53 8.96 4.56
CA GLN A 85 9.36 10.10 4.16
C GLN A 85 8.47 11.29 3.82
N LYS A 86 8.72 12.42 4.50
CA LYS A 86 8.02 13.67 4.21
C LYS A 86 8.37 14.13 2.79
N PRO A 87 7.38 14.33 1.91
CA PRO A 87 7.64 14.80 0.55
C PRO A 87 8.02 16.29 0.57
N SER A 88 8.80 16.71 -0.42
CA SER A 88 9.14 18.14 -0.64
C SER A 88 7.96 18.93 -1.20
N ASN A 89 7.09 18.28 -1.97
CA ASN A 89 5.86 18.86 -2.52
C ASN A 89 4.67 18.00 -2.07
N MET A 90 3.70 18.63 -1.40
CA MET A 90 2.51 17.99 -0.88
C MET A 90 1.38 17.82 -1.91
N ASP A 91 1.46 18.42 -3.09
CA ASP A 91 0.38 18.39 -4.10
C ASP A 91 -0.02 16.96 -4.52
N PHE A 92 0.91 16.01 -4.41
CA PHE A 92 0.70 14.61 -4.79
C PHE A 92 0.56 13.67 -3.60
N TYR A 93 0.38 14.23 -2.40
CA TYR A 93 0.36 13.46 -1.16
C TYR A 93 -0.76 13.92 -0.24
N HIS A 94 -1.18 13.00 0.63
CA HIS A 94 -2.08 13.30 1.73
C HIS A 94 -1.51 12.74 3.02
N ASP A 95 -1.31 13.60 4.02
CA ASP A 95 -0.79 13.18 5.32
C ASP A 95 -1.87 12.48 6.13
N ILE A 96 -1.49 11.40 6.77
CA ILE A 96 -2.33 10.66 7.71
C ILE A 96 -1.55 10.35 8.99
N SER A 97 -2.24 10.31 10.10
CA SER A 97 -1.70 9.82 11.36
C SER A 97 -2.63 8.78 11.95
N TYR A 98 -2.05 7.72 12.50
CA TYR A 98 -2.79 6.65 13.15
C TYR A 98 -1.98 5.98 14.23
N GLN A 99 -2.67 5.35 15.16
CA GLN A 99 -2.04 4.54 16.20
C GLN A 99 -2.00 3.07 15.76
N TYR A 100 -0.88 2.44 16.02
CA TYR A 100 -0.64 1.04 15.75
C TYR A 100 -0.06 0.38 17.00
N PHE A 101 -0.58 -0.77 17.37
CA PHE A 101 -0.02 -1.57 18.48
C PHE A 101 1.09 -2.47 17.94
N ASP A 102 2.32 -2.16 18.35
CA ASP A 102 3.49 -2.98 18.03
C ASP A 102 3.60 -4.12 19.04
N LYS A 103 3.30 -5.34 18.58
CA LYS A 103 3.37 -6.53 19.42
C LYS A 103 4.78 -6.85 19.93
N ASN A 104 5.81 -6.51 19.15
CA ASN A 104 7.20 -6.78 19.54
C ASN A 104 7.67 -5.86 20.67
N LYS A 105 7.20 -4.62 20.66
CA LYS A 105 7.51 -3.60 21.67
C LYS A 105 6.47 -3.55 22.78
N ASN A 106 5.38 -4.29 22.65
CA ASN A 106 4.22 -4.26 23.57
C ASN A 106 3.75 -2.84 23.89
N SER A 107 3.72 -1.99 22.88
CA SER A 107 3.40 -0.57 23.04
C SER A 107 2.61 -0.01 21.86
N VAL A 108 1.86 1.07 22.12
CA VAL A 108 1.18 1.84 21.08
C VAL A 108 2.17 2.82 20.47
N ILE A 109 2.31 2.78 19.15
CA ILE A 109 3.17 3.68 18.39
C ILE A 109 2.29 4.60 17.56
N ASN A 110 2.58 5.90 17.59
CA ASN A 110 1.98 6.86 16.67
C ASN A 110 2.75 6.83 15.34
N ILE A 111 2.03 6.56 14.26
CA ILE A 111 2.57 6.53 12.90
C ILE A 111 2.09 7.78 12.17
N SER A 112 3.03 8.53 11.62
CA SER A 112 2.78 9.57 10.62
C SER A 112 3.22 9.04 9.26
N SER A 113 2.37 9.14 8.27
CA SER A 113 2.62 8.63 6.91
C SER A 113 1.95 9.53 5.87
N PHE A 114 2.42 9.42 4.64
CA PHE A 114 1.88 10.16 3.50
C PHE A 114 1.34 9.16 2.48
N VAL A 115 0.08 9.31 2.12
CA VAL A 115 -0.57 8.57 1.03
C VAL A 115 -0.11 9.18 -0.30
N ILE A 116 0.42 8.36 -1.20
CA ILE A 116 0.94 8.82 -2.50
C ILE A 116 -0.18 8.77 -3.53
N LEU A 117 -0.75 9.93 -3.87
CA LEU A 117 -1.85 10.05 -4.82
C LEU A 117 -1.44 9.75 -6.26
N SER A 118 -0.18 10.02 -6.60
CA SER A 118 0.36 9.85 -7.96
C SER A 118 0.65 8.40 -8.37
N ASN A 119 0.50 7.44 -7.46
CA ASN A 119 0.83 6.03 -7.71
C ASN A 119 -0.31 5.06 -7.37
N PRO A 120 -1.50 5.20 -7.97
CA PRO A 120 -2.55 4.21 -7.77
C PRO A 120 -2.14 2.86 -8.37
N LEU A 121 -2.35 1.79 -7.60
CA LEU A 121 -2.04 0.42 -8.00
C LEU A 121 -3.31 -0.41 -7.99
N SER A 122 -3.44 -1.33 -8.95
CA SER A 122 -4.51 -2.33 -8.97
C SER A 122 -3.90 -3.72 -8.80
N LEU A 123 -4.19 -4.38 -7.69
CA LEU A 123 -3.48 -5.58 -7.26
C LEU A 123 -4.45 -6.69 -6.80
N ASP A 124 -3.96 -7.93 -6.85
CA ASP A 124 -4.67 -9.09 -6.35
C ASP A 124 -4.53 -9.22 -4.83
N VAL A 125 -5.57 -9.73 -4.18
CA VAL A 125 -5.66 -9.91 -2.73
C VAL A 125 -4.56 -10.80 -2.14
N VAL A 126 -4.00 -11.71 -2.91
CA VAL A 126 -2.91 -12.60 -2.48
C VAL A 126 -1.66 -11.83 -2.03
N ARG A 127 -1.52 -10.58 -2.48
CA ARG A 127 -0.41 -9.70 -2.09
C ARG A 127 -0.56 -9.05 -0.73
N LEU A 128 -1.76 -9.11 -0.11
CA LEU A 128 -2.01 -8.55 1.22
C LEU A 128 -1.51 -9.52 2.30
N SER A 129 -0.61 -9.06 3.16
CA SER A 129 -0.03 -9.90 4.22
C SER A 129 -0.66 -9.63 5.58
N ARG A 130 -0.63 -8.40 6.07
CA ARG A 130 -1.18 -8.06 7.39
C ARG A 130 -1.86 -6.70 7.41
N LYS A 131 -3.00 -6.66 8.10
CA LYS A 131 -3.74 -5.43 8.32
C LYS A 131 -3.05 -4.58 9.41
N VAL A 132 -2.97 -3.28 9.15
CA VAL A 132 -2.43 -2.30 10.09
C VAL A 132 -3.55 -1.58 10.83
N LYS A 133 -4.43 -0.89 10.07
CA LYS A 133 -5.48 -0.03 10.61
C LYS A 133 -6.60 0.13 9.58
N ARG A 134 -7.72 0.69 10.02
CA ARG A 134 -8.74 1.27 9.12
C ARG A 134 -8.85 2.76 9.41
N LEU A 135 -8.82 3.58 8.37
CA LEU A 135 -9.07 5.01 8.47
C LEU A 135 -10.57 5.28 8.67
N PRO A 136 -10.91 6.41 9.29
CA PRO A 136 -12.29 6.90 9.34
C PRO A 136 -12.86 7.12 7.93
N ASP A 137 -14.17 6.97 7.77
CA ASP A 137 -14.83 7.07 6.46
C ASP A 137 -14.75 8.48 5.85
N ASN A 138 -14.75 9.53 6.70
CA ASN A 138 -14.54 10.90 6.25
C ASN A 138 -13.13 11.10 5.65
N GLU A 139 -12.11 10.54 6.28
CA GLU A 139 -10.73 10.60 5.79
C GLU A 139 -10.60 9.91 4.44
N LEU A 140 -11.17 8.71 4.31
CA LEU A 140 -11.21 7.99 3.04
C LEU A 140 -11.91 8.78 1.92
N LYS A 141 -13.00 9.49 2.25
CA LYS A 141 -13.71 10.35 1.29
C LYS A 141 -12.83 11.51 0.80
N ILE A 142 -12.10 12.16 1.71
CA ILE A 142 -11.16 13.24 1.37
C ILE A 142 -10.06 12.72 0.42
N ILE A 143 -9.46 11.58 0.75
CA ILE A 143 -8.40 10.99 -0.07
C ILE A 143 -8.92 10.62 -1.47
N ARG A 144 -10.12 10.06 -1.56
CA ARG A 144 -10.77 9.74 -2.85
C ARG A 144 -11.03 10.99 -3.70
N LEU A 145 -11.49 12.07 -3.07
CA LEU A 145 -11.69 13.35 -3.76
C LEU A 145 -10.36 13.90 -4.29
N LYS A 146 -9.33 13.92 -3.48
CA LYS A 146 -7.99 14.35 -3.89
C LYS A 146 -7.43 13.49 -5.03
N LEU A 147 -7.60 12.18 -4.97
CA LEU A 147 -7.20 11.27 -6.05
C LEU A 147 -7.97 11.58 -7.36
N SER A 148 -9.29 11.82 -7.25
CA SER A 148 -10.11 12.20 -8.40
C SER A 148 -9.63 13.51 -9.02
N ASN A 149 -9.38 14.53 -8.20
CA ASN A 149 -8.85 15.82 -8.66
C ASN A 149 -7.49 15.64 -9.35
N TYR A 150 -6.59 14.87 -8.75
CA TYR A 150 -5.28 14.55 -9.34
C TYR A 150 -5.42 13.92 -10.74
N ILE A 151 -6.30 12.91 -10.89
CA ILE A 151 -6.51 12.22 -12.18
C ILE A 151 -7.09 13.18 -13.23
N GLN A 152 -7.93 14.13 -12.82
CA GLN A 152 -8.53 15.13 -13.71
C GLN A 152 -7.61 16.33 -14.00
N GLY A 153 -6.39 16.35 -13.45
CA GLY A 153 -5.45 17.47 -13.60
C GLY A 153 -5.86 18.72 -12.80
N LEU A 154 -6.75 18.56 -11.82
CA LEU A 154 -7.14 19.62 -10.89
C LEU A 154 -6.18 19.62 -9.67
N LYS A 155 -6.10 20.75 -8.97
CA LYS A 155 -5.37 20.75 -7.68
C LYS A 155 -6.03 19.79 -6.69
N PRO A 156 -5.25 18.86 -6.09
CA PRO A 156 -5.76 17.89 -5.13
C PRO A 156 -6.24 18.52 -3.82
#